data_2b0cc0ce4545dbf475d75af3b01c6d81
#
_entry.id   2b0cc0ce4545dbf475d75af3b01c6d81
#
_cell.length_a   1.000
_cell.length_b   1.000
_cell.length_c   1.000
_cell.angle_alpha   90.00
_cell.angle_beta   90.00
_cell.angle_gamma   90.00
#
_symmetry.space_group_name_H-M   'P 1'
#
loop_
_entity.id
_entity.type
_entity.pdbx_description
1 polymer ?
#
loop_
_entity_poly.entity_id
_entity_poly.type
_entity_poly.pdbx_seq_one_letter_code
_entity_poly.pdbx_strand_id
1 'polypeptide(L)'
;KGWMKEDYMKAVYDSMETVGEVAGTLPDDYITIITADHGGHGCTHGTDLPEDMTIPILFHGKNLPPIDFGSASILDIAPTAAKLVGFECATEWQGRSLV
;
A
#
# COMPACT_ATOMS: atom_id res chain seq x y z
N LYS A 1 -11.55 13.07 12.97
CA LYS A 1 -12.36 13.21 11.75
C LYS A 1 -12.93 11.86 11.36
N GLY A 2 -14.13 11.83 10.79
CA GLY A 2 -14.76 10.56 10.40
C GLY A 2 -14.19 10.01 9.11
N TRP A 3 -14.07 8.67 9.03
CA TRP A 3 -13.68 7.98 7.81
C TRP A 3 -14.67 8.29 6.68
N MET A 4 -14.13 8.52 5.47
CA MET A 4 -14.90 8.83 4.25
C MET A 4 -15.71 10.12 4.31
N LYS A 5 -15.54 10.96 5.33
CA LYS A 5 -16.12 12.30 5.39
C LYS A 5 -15.30 13.27 4.53
N GLU A 6 -15.86 14.47 4.30
CA GLU A 6 -15.23 15.47 3.43
C GLU A 6 -13.79 15.82 3.88
N ASP A 7 -13.62 16.09 5.18
CA ASP A 7 -12.29 16.40 5.73
C ASP A 7 -11.31 15.24 5.57
N TYR A 8 -11.78 14.01 5.76
CA TYR A 8 -10.98 12.82 5.55
C TYR A 8 -10.54 12.71 4.10
N MET A 9 -11.49 12.86 3.16
CA MET A 9 -11.19 12.76 1.73
C MET A 9 -10.20 13.83 1.29
N LYS A 10 -10.34 15.06 1.81
CA LYS A 10 -9.38 16.12 1.53
C LYS A 10 -7.98 15.75 2.02
N ALA A 11 -7.87 15.20 3.23
CA ALA A 11 -6.59 14.76 3.78
C ALA A 11 -5.97 13.64 2.92
N VAL A 12 -6.78 12.70 2.41
CA VAL A 12 -6.31 11.66 1.50
C VAL A 12 -5.75 12.27 0.22
N TYR A 13 -6.48 13.18 -0.41
CA TYR A 13 -6.01 13.85 -1.63
C TYR A 13 -4.72 14.63 -1.39
N ASP A 14 -4.63 15.38 -0.30
CA ASP A 14 -3.42 16.15 0.03
C ASP A 14 -2.23 15.23 0.29
N SER A 15 -2.46 14.11 0.97
CA SER A 15 -1.42 13.11 1.24
C SER A 15 -0.94 12.44 -0.05
N MET A 16 -1.86 12.07 -0.94
CA MET A 16 -1.50 11.44 -2.23
C MET A 16 -0.74 12.41 -3.13
N GLU A 17 -1.10 13.69 -3.12
CA GLU A 17 -0.36 14.72 -3.85
C GLU A 17 1.08 14.84 -3.34
N THR A 18 1.25 14.89 -2.02
CA THR A 18 2.57 14.95 -1.38
C THR A 18 3.41 13.71 -1.72
N VAL A 19 2.81 12.53 -1.62
CA VAL A 19 3.49 11.27 -1.97
C VAL A 19 3.90 11.27 -3.44
N GLY A 20 3.04 11.75 -4.34
CA GLY A 20 3.35 11.85 -5.75
C GLY A 20 4.53 12.79 -6.02
N GLU A 21 4.59 13.93 -5.34
CA GLU A 21 5.72 14.86 -5.45
C GLU A 21 7.02 14.21 -4.98
N VAL A 22 7.00 13.55 -3.82
CA VAL A 22 8.19 12.88 -3.28
C VAL A 22 8.62 11.75 -4.22
N ALA A 23 7.71 10.90 -4.67
CA ALA A 23 8.02 9.81 -5.58
C ALA A 23 8.62 10.31 -6.89
N GLY A 24 8.14 11.46 -7.39
CA GLY A 24 8.67 12.08 -8.60
C GLY A 24 10.10 12.59 -8.48
N THR A 25 10.60 12.80 -7.26
CA THR A 25 11.98 13.24 -7.03
C THR A 25 12.96 12.08 -6.82
N LEU A 26 12.47 10.86 -6.67
CA LEU A 26 13.32 9.70 -6.43
C LEU A 26 14.01 9.25 -7.72
N PRO A 27 15.23 8.68 -7.60
CA PRO A 27 15.91 8.09 -8.77
C PRO A 27 15.06 6.98 -9.43
N ASP A 28 15.33 6.73 -10.70
CA ASP A 28 14.55 5.78 -11.52
C ASP A 28 14.63 4.32 -11.02
N ASP A 29 15.63 3.98 -10.23
CA ASP A 29 15.80 2.64 -9.67
C ASP A 29 14.99 2.42 -8.39
N TYR A 30 14.26 3.44 -7.92
CA TYR A 30 13.38 3.32 -6.76
C TYR A 30 12.01 2.80 -7.18
N ILE A 31 11.46 1.95 -6.33
CA ILE A 31 10.06 1.50 -6.42
C ILE A 31 9.34 1.96 -5.17
N THR A 32 8.22 2.66 -5.35
CA THR A 32 7.42 3.17 -4.25
C THR A 32 6.25 2.24 -4.00
N ILE A 33 6.07 1.83 -2.76
CA ILE A 33 4.91 1.04 -2.31
C ILE A 33 4.10 1.92 -1.36
N ILE A 34 2.83 2.11 -1.68
CA ILE A 34 1.91 2.91 -0.87
C ILE A 34 0.86 1.95 -0.31
N THR A 35 0.77 1.90 1.01
CA THR A 35 -0.18 1.01 1.68
C THR A 35 -0.59 1.62 3.02
N ALA A 36 -1.33 0.87 3.81
CA ALA A 36 -1.74 1.25 5.16
C ALA A 36 -1.66 0.06 6.09
N ASP A 37 -1.67 0.32 7.39
CA ASP A 37 -1.65 -0.74 8.41
C ASP A 37 -3.05 -1.29 8.68
N HIS A 38 -4.09 -0.47 8.52
CA HIS A 38 -5.49 -0.86 8.70
C HIS A 38 -6.42 0.10 7.98
N GLY A 39 -7.69 -0.28 7.83
CA GLY A 39 -8.77 0.59 7.41
C GLY A 39 -9.51 1.17 8.61
N GLY A 40 -10.78 1.55 8.40
CA GLY A 40 -11.61 2.10 9.46
C GLY A 40 -13.01 2.46 8.97
N HIS A 41 -13.87 2.80 9.92
CA HIS A 41 -15.22 3.27 9.64
C HIS A 41 -15.67 4.26 10.72
N GLY A 42 -16.57 5.16 10.37
CA GLY A 42 -17.01 6.21 11.29
C GLY A 42 -15.81 6.99 11.82
N CYS A 43 -15.57 6.95 13.14
CA CYS A 43 -14.41 7.56 13.80
C CYS A 43 -13.58 6.51 14.53
N THR A 44 -13.64 5.25 14.12
CA THR A 44 -13.02 4.12 14.81
C THR A 44 -12.35 3.16 13.83
N HIS A 45 -11.64 2.20 14.36
CA HIS A 45 -11.00 1.10 13.63
C HIS A 45 -10.72 -0.05 14.60
N GLY A 46 -10.17 -1.16 14.07
CA GLY A 46 -9.72 -2.27 14.89
C GLY A 46 -10.75 -3.38 15.05
N THR A 47 -11.81 -3.37 14.25
CA THR A 47 -12.78 -4.45 14.21
C THR A 47 -12.51 -5.41 13.05
N ASP A 48 -13.30 -6.48 12.93
CA ASP A 48 -13.24 -7.42 11.81
C ASP A 48 -14.12 -6.99 10.63
N LEU A 49 -14.71 -5.80 10.68
CA LEU A 49 -15.51 -5.29 9.58
C LEU A 49 -14.65 -5.12 8.32
N PRO A 50 -15.20 -5.35 7.12
CA PRO A 50 -14.44 -5.16 5.88
C PRO A 50 -13.81 -3.79 5.75
N GLU A 51 -14.48 -2.73 6.23
CA GLU A 51 -13.97 -1.36 6.20
C GLU A 51 -12.69 -1.20 7.03
N ASP A 52 -12.57 -1.95 8.13
CA ASP A 52 -11.41 -1.89 9.01
C ASP A 52 -10.27 -2.78 8.53
N MET A 53 -10.60 -3.86 7.80
CA MET A 53 -9.64 -4.86 7.36
C MET A 53 -9.11 -4.63 5.95
N THR A 54 -9.73 -3.72 5.19
CA THR A 54 -9.34 -3.45 3.82
C THR A 54 -8.40 -2.26 3.73
N ILE A 55 -7.28 -2.44 3.05
CA ILE A 55 -6.27 -1.41 2.87
C ILE A 55 -5.88 -1.29 1.40
N PRO A 56 -5.37 -0.13 0.96
CA PRO A 56 -4.84 0.00 -0.38
C PRO A 56 -3.44 -0.58 -0.49
N ILE A 57 -3.09 -1.08 -1.68
CA ILE A 57 -1.73 -1.43 -2.05
C ILE A 57 -1.49 -0.88 -3.45
N LEU A 58 -0.56 0.06 -3.57
CA LEU A 58 -0.21 0.70 -4.83
C LEU A 58 1.29 0.62 -5.04
N PHE A 59 1.70 0.27 -6.25
CA PHE A 59 3.11 0.26 -6.63
C PHE A 59 3.37 1.31 -7.70
N HIS A 60 4.51 1.98 -7.59
CA HIS A 60 4.96 2.95 -8.58
C HIS A 60 6.44 2.75 -8.85
N GLY A 61 6.80 2.62 -10.12
CA GLY A 61 8.19 2.50 -10.54
C GLY A 61 8.28 2.65 -12.06
N LYS A 62 9.36 3.22 -12.54
CA LYS A 62 9.53 3.54 -13.97
C LYS A 62 9.46 2.31 -14.86
N ASN A 63 10.06 1.20 -14.41
CA ASN A 63 10.12 -0.03 -15.18
C ASN A 63 9.14 -1.09 -14.68
N LEU A 64 8.20 -0.69 -13.84
CA LEU A 64 7.22 -1.59 -13.28
C LEU A 64 5.96 -1.57 -14.15
N PRO A 65 5.58 -2.70 -14.78
CA PRO A 65 4.36 -2.74 -15.61
C PRO A 65 3.13 -2.61 -14.72
N PRO A 66 2.00 -2.15 -15.28
CA PRO A 66 0.73 -2.19 -14.55
C PRO A 66 0.40 -3.62 -14.17
N ILE A 67 0.09 -3.84 -12.89
CA ILE A 67 -0.22 -5.17 -12.36
C ILE A 67 -1.55 -5.10 -11.63
N ASP A 68 -2.46 -6.00 -11.96
CA ASP A 68 -3.69 -6.21 -11.22
C ASP A 68 -3.50 -7.48 -10.38
N PHE A 69 -3.42 -7.30 -9.06
CA PHE A 69 -3.17 -8.43 -8.15
C PHE A 69 -4.43 -9.23 -7.87
N GLY A 70 -5.60 -8.68 -8.20
CA GLY A 70 -6.86 -9.23 -7.72
C GLY A 70 -6.94 -9.07 -6.20
N SER A 71 -6.77 -10.16 -5.47
CA SER A 71 -6.79 -10.15 -4.00
C SER A 71 -5.39 -10.28 -3.43
N ALA A 72 -5.08 -9.45 -2.43
CA ALA A 72 -3.78 -9.44 -1.76
C ALA A 72 -3.96 -9.19 -0.26
N SER A 73 -2.89 -9.36 0.51
CA SER A 73 -2.87 -9.20 1.96
C SER A 73 -1.69 -8.34 2.39
N ILE A 74 -1.80 -7.71 3.55
CA ILE A 74 -0.68 -6.99 4.16
C ILE A 74 0.54 -7.92 4.35
N LEU A 75 0.31 -9.23 4.52
CA LEU A 75 1.37 -10.23 4.64
C LEU A 75 2.20 -10.37 3.36
N ASP A 76 1.69 -9.90 2.23
CA ASP A 76 2.34 -9.99 0.93
C ASP A 76 3.32 -8.83 0.68
N ILE A 77 3.32 -7.79 1.51
CA ILE A 77 4.16 -6.59 1.32
C ILE A 77 5.64 -6.94 1.42
N ALA A 78 6.05 -7.61 2.51
CA ALA A 78 7.46 -7.94 2.71
C ALA A 78 7.99 -8.91 1.65
N PRO A 79 7.28 -10.01 1.30
CA PRO A 79 7.73 -10.88 0.20
C PRO A 79 7.86 -10.16 -1.13
N THR A 80 6.92 -9.26 -1.44
CA THR A 80 6.95 -8.49 -2.68
C THR A 80 8.14 -7.54 -2.70
N ALA A 81 8.37 -6.79 -1.61
CA ALA A 81 9.50 -5.88 -1.49
C ALA A 81 10.82 -6.64 -1.61
N ALA A 82 10.94 -7.78 -0.96
CA ALA A 82 12.15 -8.60 -1.04
C ALA A 82 12.45 -9.03 -2.49
N LYS A 83 11.44 -9.51 -3.20
CA LYS A 83 11.62 -9.92 -4.59
C LYS A 83 12.00 -8.76 -5.51
N LEU A 84 11.39 -7.59 -5.30
CA LEU A 84 11.68 -6.42 -6.11
C LEU A 84 13.14 -5.96 -5.99
N VAL A 85 13.77 -6.18 -4.83
CA VAL A 85 15.19 -5.83 -4.61
C VAL A 85 16.12 -7.03 -4.73
N GLY A 86 15.62 -8.19 -5.14
CA GLY A 86 16.44 -9.37 -5.42
C GLY A 86 16.80 -10.24 -4.23
N PHE A 87 16.10 -10.10 -3.11
CA PHE A 87 16.29 -10.96 -1.94
C PHE A 87 15.27 -12.09 -1.92
N GLU A 88 15.67 -13.21 -1.29
CA GLU A 88 14.76 -14.32 -1.06
C GLU A 88 13.90 -14.07 0.18
N CYS A 89 12.68 -14.58 0.15
CA CYS A 89 11.78 -14.49 1.29
C CYS A 89 12.21 -15.48 2.38
N ALA A 90 12.03 -15.06 3.63
CA ALA A 90 12.21 -15.97 4.77
C ALA A 90 11.15 -17.08 4.72
N THR A 91 11.55 -18.30 5.11
CA THR A 91 10.65 -19.46 5.03
C THR A 91 9.47 -19.38 6.01
N GLU A 92 9.62 -18.62 7.09
CA GLU A 92 8.56 -18.40 8.07
C GLU A 92 7.51 -17.38 7.63
N TRP A 93 7.74 -16.64 6.57
CA TRP A 93 6.78 -15.65 6.08
C TRP A 93 5.58 -16.36 5.46
N GLN A 94 4.39 -15.92 5.86
CA GLN A 94 3.13 -16.50 5.40
C GLN A 94 2.63 -15.91 4.08
N GLY A 95 3.04 -14.68 3.77
CA GLY A 95 2.65 -14.01 2.54
C GLY A 95 3.42 -14.52 1.33
N ARG A 96 3.00 -14.04 0.17
CA ARG A 96 3.61 -14.37 -1.12
C ARG A 96 3.97 -13.10 -1.89
N SER A 97 4.94 -13.19 -2.78
CA SER A 97 5.24 -12.08 -3.68
C SER A 97 4.09 -11.88 -4.68
N LEU A 98 3.73 -10.62 -4.91
CA LEU A 98 2.71 -10.21 -5.88
C LEU A 98 3.30 -9.98 -7.28
N VAL A 99 4.62 -10.06 -7.40
CA VAL A 99 5.33 -9.85 -8.66
C VAL A 99 6.21 -11.03 -9.05
#